data_1e67d802a1b5bc0d40f0eff876a404e8
#
_entry.id   1e67d802a1b5bc0d40f0eff876a404e8
#
_cell.length_a   1.000
_cell.length_b   1.000
_cell.length_c   1.000
_cell.angle_alpha   90.00
_cell.angle_beta   90.00
_cell.angle_gamma   90.00
#
_symmetry.space_group_name_H-M   'P 1'
#
loop_
_entity.id
_entity.type
_entity.pdbx_description
1 polymer ?
#
loop_
_entity_poly.entity_id
_entity_poly.type
_entity_poly.pdbx_seq_one_letter_code
_entity_poly.pdbx_strand_id
1 'polypeptide(L)'
;MNRLRASASSDNPQVASLTTVGRSVVRQFGLRAIVNLVTGAGVTVLLFLLGVDFPLLWGILTFFLSFVPYIGLVLAVTPAVVLALAEFGVSRAVLVIVGVIVINVLAENVLSPMMMGRGLSISPTIVFLSFVFWAWLLGGAGAFLALPITLFVAVMLGTFPETRWLASLIGTGGADTGTAGGTEPGAPTTDT
;
A
#
# COMPACT_ATOMS: atom_id res chain seq x y z
N MET A 1 -17.87 39.39 15.25
CA MET A 1 -16.67 38.80 15.87
C MET A 1 -16.39 37.36 15.42
N ASN A 2 -17.32 36.63 14.76
CA ASN A 2 -17.07 35.25 14.34
C ASN A 2 -16.39 35.07 12.95
N ARG A 3 -16.30 36.11 12.13
CA ARG A 3 -15.61 36.03 10.82
C ARG A 3 -14.08 36.13 10.90
N LEU A 4 -13.54 36.72 11.94
CA LEU A 4 -12.09 36.86 12.14
C LEU A 4 -11.43 35.62 12.74
N ARG A 5 -12.21 34.70 13.36
CA ARG A 5 -11.69 33.41 13.84
C ARG A 5 -11.62 32.35 12.75
N ALA A 6 -12.42 32.47 11.71
CA ALA A 6 -12.41 31.54 10.57
C ALA A 6 -11.25 31.78 9.60
N SER A 7 -10.75 33.02 9.51
CA SER A 7 -9.59 33.37 8.66
C SER A 7 -8.24 33.07 9.30
N ALA A 8 -8.15 33.00 10.61
CA ALA A 8 -6.88 32.78 11.32
C ALA A 8 -6.45 31.28 11.35
N SER A 9 -7.34 30.34 11.04
CA SER A 9 -7.02 28.91 11.04
C SER A 9 -6.68 28.35 9.66
N SER A 10 -6.92 29.11 8.59
CA SER A 10 -6.65 28.68 7.21
C SER A 10 -5.28 29.14 6.66
N ASP A 11 -4.61 30.06 7.34
CA ASP A 11 -3.36 30.67 6.83
C ASP A 11 -2.07 30.05 7.42
N ASN A 12 -2.18 29.01 8.22
CA ASN A 12 -0.96 28.31 8.66
C ASN A 12 -0.63 27.18 7.69
N PRO A 13 0.40 27.33 6.83
CA PRO A 13 0.74 26.34 5.82
C PRO A 13 1.04 24.96 6.41
N GLN A 14 1.44 24.90 7.68
CA GLN A 14 1.67 23.65 8.40
C GLN A 14 0.35 22.93 8.73
N VAL A 15 -0.69 23.64 9.13
CA VAL A 15 -2.01 23.04 9.45
C VAL A 15 -2.69 22.55 8.17
N ALA A 16 -2.57 23.32 7.08
CA ALA A 16 -3.08 22.90 5.78
C ALA A 16 -2.36 21.64 5.26
N SER A 17 -1.05 21.54 5.47
CA SER A 17 -0.26 20.35 5.12
C SER A 17 -0.68 19.13 5.95
N LEU A 18 -0.85 19.27 7.26
CA LEU A 18 -1.26 18.16 8.14
C LEU A 18 -2.66 17.62 7.79
N THR A 19 -3.61 18.50 7.49
CA THR A 19 -4.97 18.08 7.10
C THR A 19 -4.98 17.37 5.75
N THR A 20 -4.16 17.81 4.80
CA THR A 20 -4.01 17.18 3.48
C THR A 20 -3.37 15.80 3.60
N VAL A 21 -2.33 15.68 4.42
CA VAL A 21 -1.66 14.40 4.70
C VAL A 21 -2.62 13.42 5.37
N GLY A 22 -3.32 13.84 6.43
CA GLY A 22 -4.29 13.00 7.12
C GLY A 22 -5.39 12.49 6.17
N ARG A 23 -5.91 13.35 5.30
CA ARG A 23 -6.91 12.96 4.29
C ARG A 23 -6.36 11.97 3.26
N SER A 24 -5.11 12.13 2.86
CA SER A 24 -4.44 11.22 1.93
C SER A 24 -4.22 9.85 2.54
N VAL A 25 -3.80 9.77 3.80
CA VAL A 25 -3.62 8.51 4.54
C VAL A 25 -4.95 7.77 4.69
N VAL A 26 -6.01 8.47 5.13
CA VAL A 26 -7.35 7.87 5.27
C VAL A 26 -7.87 7.35 3.94
N ARG A 27 -7.70 8.13 2.87
CA ARG A 27 -8.10 7.70 1.52
C ARG A 27 -7.35 6.44 1.08
N GLN A 28 -6.04 6.40 1.27
CA GLN A 28 -5.21 5.26 0.88
C GLN A 28 -5.58 4.00 1.66
N PHE A 29 -5.81 4.14 2.98
CA PHE A 29 -6.27 3.03 3.80
C PHE A 29 -7.65 2.52 3.36
N GLY A 30 -8.58 3.42 3.06
CA GLY A 30 -9.91 3.06 2.55
C GLY A 30 -9.83 2.32 1.21
N LEU A 31 -8.99 2.78 0.28
CA LEU A 31 -8.77 2.10 -1.00
C LEU A 31 -8.16 0.71 -0.81
N ARG A 32 -7.17 0.58 0.09
CA ARG A 32 -6.58 -0.71 0.43
C ARG A 32 -7.62 -1.66 1.04
N ALA A 33 -8.49 -1.16 1.90
CA ALA A 33 -9.58 -1.95 2.47
C ALA A 33 -10.54 -2.50 1.39
N ILE A 34 -10.85 -1.72 0.36
CA ILE A 34 -11.69 -2.17 -0.76
C ILE A 34 -10.98 -3.26 -1.56
N VAL A 35 -9.70 -3.09 -1.90
CA VAL A 35 -8.91 -4.11 -2.61
C VAL A 35 -8.87 -5.41 -1.81
N ASN A 36 -8.57 -5.34 -0.51
CA ASN A 36 -8.54 -6.49 0.38
C ASN A 36 -9.92 -7.16 0.51
N LEU A 37 -11.00 -6.36 0.53
CA LEU A 37 -12.37 -6.88 0.58
C LEU A 37 -12.70 -7.70 -0.68
N VAL A 38 -12.33 -7.18 -1.84
CA VAL A 38 -12.51 -7.90 -3.12
C VAL A 38 -11.68 -9.18 -3.14
N THR A 39 -10.43 -9.12 -2.67
CA THR A 39 -9.57 -10.30 -2.57
C THR A 39 -10.16 -11.34 -1.62
N GLY A 40 -10.57 -10.94 -0.41
CA GLY A 40 -11.19 -11.83 0.57
C GLY A 40 -12.51 -12.43 0.09
N ALA A 41 -13.37 -11.64 -0.56
CA ALA A 41 -14.61 -12.13 -1.18
C ALA A 41 -14.30 -13.11 -2.32
N GLY A 42 -13.32 -12.81 -3.17
CA GLY A 42 -12.88 -13.71 -4.23
C GLY A 42 -12.38 -15.04 -3.70
N VAL A 43 -11.57 -15.02 -2.64
CA VAL A 43 -11.10 -16.25 -1.97
C VAL A 43 -12.26 -17.02 -1.35
N THR A 44 -13.23 -16.34 -0.71
CA THR A 44 -14.44 -16.99 -0.20
C THR A 44 -15.19 -17.73 -1.30
N VAL A 45 -15.44 -17.07 -2.42
CA VAL A 45 -16.15 -17.66 -3.57
C VAL A 45 -15.37 -18.84 -4.14
N LEU A 46 -14.06 -18.69 -4.32
CA LEU A 46 -13.18 -19.76 -4.80
C LEU A 46 -13.28 -21.02 -3.93
N LEU A 47 -13.10 -20.86 -2.62
CA LEU A 47 -13.13 -21.96 -1.67
C LEU A 47 -14.52 -22.61 -1.59
N PHE A 48 -15.58 -21.81 -1.67
CA PHE A 48 -16.95 -22.29 -1.74
C PHE A 48 -17.18 -23.17 -2.99
N LEU A 49 -16.71 -22.72 -4.16
CA LEU A 49 -16.84 -23.47 -5.41
C LEU A 49 -16.00 -24.77 -5.41
N LEU A 50 -14.88 -24.76 -4.70
CA LEU A 50 -14.02 -25.95 -4.56
C LEU A 50 -14.50 -26.90 -3.44
N GLY A 51 -15.53 -26.51 -2.68
CA GLY A 51 -16.09 -27.33 -1.59
C GLY A 51 -15.20 -27.43 -0.36
N VAL A 52 -14.26 -26.49 -0.18
CA VAL A 52 -13.39 -26.44 1.02
C VAL A 52 -14.17 -25.87 2.18
N ASP A 53 -14.07 -26.50 3.35
CA ASP A 53 -14.81 -26.13 4.53
C ASP A 53 -14.43 -24.72 5.04
N PHE A 54 -15.41 -24.05 5.66
CA PHE A 54 -15.31 -22.70 6.23
C PHE A 54 -14.83 -21.60 5.26
N PRO A 55 -15.35 -21.51 4.00
CA PRO A 55 -14.85 -20.55 3.00
C PRO A 55 -14.95 -19.10 3.47
N LEU A 56 -16.02 -18.74 4.20
CA LEU A 56 -16.19 -17.39 4.73
C LEU A 56 -15.13 -17.04 5.79
N LEU A 57 -14.77 -17.99 6.63
CA LEU A 57 -13.71 -17.80 7.64
C LEU A 57 -12.38 -17.44 6.98
N TRP A 58 -11.98 -18.22 5.98
CA TRP A 58 -10.72 -17.99 5.26
C TRP A 58 -10.74 -16.71 4.44
N GLY A 59 -11.90 -16.33 3.88
CA GLY A 59 -12.07 -15.06 3.20
C GLY A 59 -11.95 -13.85 4.13
N ILE A 60 -12.57 -13.92 5.31
CA ILE A 60 -12.45 -12.87 6.34
C ILE A 60 -11.00 -12.78 6.83
N LEU A 61 -10.36 -13.92 7.08
CA LEU A 61 -8.95 -13.97 7.48
C LEU A 61 -8.06 -13.35 6.40
N THR A 62 -8.32 -13.66 5.12
CA THR A 62 -7.62 -13.05 3.99
C THR A 62 -7.81 -11.54 3.96
N PHE A 63 -9.03 -11.02 4.15
CA PHE A 63 -9.28 -9.59 4.22
C PHE A 63 -8.40 -8.90 5.26
N PHE A 64 -8.39 -9.40 6.50
CA PHE A 64 -7.65 -8.76 7.58
C PHE A 64 -6.14 -8.93 7.43
N LEU A 65 -5.65 -10.13 7.12
CA LEU A 65 -4.23 -10.37 7.01
C LEU A 65 -3.61 -9.69 5.77
N SER A 66 -4.36 -9.48 4.70
CA SER A 66 -3.87 -8.79 3.49
C SER A 66 -3.51 -7.31 3.71
N PHE A 67 -3.82 -6.73 4.86
CA PHE A 67 -3.25 -5.43 5.26
C PHE A 67 -1.74 -5.52 5.50
N VAL A 68 -1.24 -6.72 5.81
CA VAL A 68 0.20 -7.00 5.93
C VAL A 68 0.73 -7.44 4.56
N PRO A 69 1.53 -6.60 3.88
CA PRO A 69 2.00 -6.92 2.55
C PRO A 69 2.82 -8.21 2.49
N TYR A 70 2.66 -8.97 1.42
CA TYR A 70 3.37 -10.21 1.09
C TYR A 70 3.13 -11.39 2.05
N ILE A 71 3.17 -11.18 3.36
CA ILE A 71 3.05 -12.22 4.38
C ILE A 71 1.58 -12.54 4.67
N GLY A 72 0.73 -11.52 4.68
CA GLY A 72 -0.65 -11.64 5.14
C GLY A 72 -1.46 -12.64 4.32
N LEU A 73 -1.38 -12.58 3.01
CA LEU A 73 -2.06 -13.51 2.12
C LEU A 73 -1.59 -14.95 2.33
N VAL A 74 -0.27 -15.16 2.43
CA VAL A 74 0.31 -16.50 2.63
C VAL A 74 -0.19 -17.10 3.94
N LEU A 75 -0.16 -16.33 5.04
CA LEU A 75 -0.65 -16.79 6.34
C LEU A 75 -2.15 -17.10 6.32
N ALA A 76 -2.94 -16.25 5.62
CA ALA A 76 -4.38 -16.43 5.54
C ALA A 76 -4.79 -17.69 4.78
N VAL A 77 -4.09 -17.98 3.69
CA VAL A 77 -4.48 -19.06 2.75
C VAL A 77 -3.85 -20.39 3.12
N THR A 78 -2.71 -20.41 3.81
CA THR A 78 -2.01 -21.65 4.18
C THR A 78 -2.93 -22.68 4.88
N PRO A 79 -3.75 -22.32 5.88
CA PRO A 79 -4.63 -23.30 6.51
C PRO A 79 -5.69 -23.84 5.56
N ALA A 80 -6.27 -23.00 4.67
CA ALA A 80 -7.25 -23.43 3.68
C ALA A 80 -6.63 -24.41 2.66
N VAL A 81 -5.37 -24.18 2.27
CA VAL A 81 -4.62 -25.12 1.38
C VAL A 81 -4.36 -26.44 2.08
N VAL A 82 -3.95 -26.41 3.36
CA VAL A 82 -3.74 -27.63 4.14
C VAL A 82 -5.04 -28.42 4.29
N LEU A 83 -6.15 -27.74 4.55
CA LEU A 83 -7.47 -28.36 4.64
C LEU A 83 -7.88 -28.99 3.32
N ALA A 84 -7.76 -28.25 2.21
CA ALA A 84 -8.04 -28.77 0.86
C ALA A 84 -7.16 -29.98 0.52
N LEU A 85 -5.90 -29.98 0.95
CA LEU A 85 -4.98 -31.10 0.76
C LEU A 85 -5.41 -32.32 1.54
N ALA A 86 -5.82 -32.13 2.80
CA ALA A 86 -6.22 -33.23 3.69
C ALA A 86 -7.55 -33.87 3.26
N GLU A 87 -8.53 -33.07 2.82
CA GLU A 87 -9.86 -33.57 2.47
C GLU A 87 -9.96 -34.06 1.03
N PHE A 88 -9.31 -33.38 0.08
CA PHE A 88 -9.51 -33.60 -1.35
C PHE A 88 -8.23 -33.97 -2.11
N GLY A 89 -7.09 -33.98 -1.43
CA GLY A 89 -5.80 -34.33 -2.03
C GLY A 89 -5.15 -33.19 -2.83
N VAL A 90 -4.01 -33.52 -3.43
CA VAL A 90 -3.09 -32.56 -4.06
C VAL A 90 -3.74 -31.74 -5.17
N SER A 91 -4.61 -32.35 -5.97
CA SER A 91 -5.23 -31.68 -7.12
C SER A 91 -6.05 -30.45 -6.70
N ARG A 92 -6.88 -30.55 -5.65
CA ARG A 92 -7.66 -29.41 -5.15
C ARG A 92 -6.82 -28.40 -4.40
N ALA A 93 -5.82 -28.83 -3.64
CA ALA A 93 -4.88 -27.92 -3.02
C ALA A 93 -4.15 -27.04 -4.04
N VAL A 94 -3.72 -27.62 -5.16
CA VAL A 94 -3.11 -26.86 -6.28
C VAL A 94 -4.12 -25.88 -6.89
N LEU A 95 -5.38 -26.27 -7.08
CA LEU A 95 -6.42 -25.37 -7.59
C LEU A 95 -6.68 -24.19 -6.64
N VAL A 96 -6.66 -24.43 -5.34
CA VAL A 96 -6.77 -23.34 -4.33
C VAL A 96 -5.59 -22.39 -4.48
N ILE A 97 -4.36 -22.90 -4.52
CA ILE A 97 -3.15 -22.06 -4.65
C ILE A 97 -3.21 -21.23 -5.93
N VAL A 98 -3.46 -21.86 -7.07
CA VAL A 98 -3.52 -21.18 -8.37
C VAL A 98 -4.66 -20.14 -8.40
N GLY A 99 -5.84 -20.51 -7.91
CA GLY A 99 -6.98 -19.60 -7.86
C GLY A 99 -6.71 -18.37 -6.97
N VAL A 100 -6.11 -18.56 -5.80
CA VAL A 100 -5.73 -17.46 -4.90
C VAL A 100 -4.67 -16.56 -5.55
N ILE A 101 -3.66 -17.13 -6.21
CA ILE A 101 -2.66 -16.34 -6.94
C ILE A 101 -3.33 -15.51 -8.03
N VAL A 102 -4.23 -16.07 -8.81
CA VAL A 102 -4.96 -15.34 -9.86
C VAL A 102 -5.78 -14.20 -9.27
N ILE A 103 -6.55 -14.46 -8.20
CA ILE A 103 -7.36 -13.43 -7.52
C ILE A 103 -6.45 -12.31 -7.01
N ASN A 104 -5.35 -12.65 -6.35
CA ASN A 104 -4.42 -11.67 -5.82
C ASN A 104 -3.73 -10.84 -6.91
N VAL A 105 -3.28 -11.48 -7.99
CA VAL A 105 -2.68 -10.80 -9.14
C VAL A 105 -3.68 -9.83 -9.78
N LEU A 106 -4.93 -10.22 -9.97
CA LEU A 106 -5.98 -9.34 -10.49
C LEU A 106 -6.26 -8.18 -9.54
N ALA A 107 -6.36 -8.44 -8.24
CA ALA A 107 -6.62 -7.39 -7.24
C ALA A 107 -5.46 -6.38 -7.16
N GLU A 108 -4.22 -6.85 -7.10
CA GLU A 108 -3.05 -5.97 -6.94
C GLU A 108 -2.62 -5.29 -8.24
N ASN A 109 -2.68 -5.96 -9.38
CA ASN A 109 -2.15 -5.41 -10.63
C ASN A 109 -3.22 -4.76 -11.52
N VAL A 110 -4.51 -5.03 -11.29
CA VAL A 110 -5.60 -4.43 -12.07
C VAL A 110 -6.44 -3.49 -11.20
N LEU A 111 -7.02 -4.02 -10.12
CA LEU A 111 -7.94 -3.25 -9.28
C LEU A 111 -7.23 -2.14 -8.50
N SER A 112 -6.09 -2.45 -7.88
CA SER A 112 -5.33 -1.49 -7.08
C SER A 112 -4.87 -0.27 -7.90
N PRO A 113 -4.24 -0.39 -9.08
CA PRO A 113 -3.86 0.77 -9.91
C PRO A 113 -5.06 1.58 -10.43
N MET A 114 -6.17 0.90 -10.78
CA MET A 114 -7.39 1.58 -11.23
C MET A 114 -8.00 2.46 -10.15
N MET A 115 -7.89 2.06 -8.89
CA MET A 115 -8.47 2.77 -7.75
C MET A 115 -7.54 3.80 -7.12
N MET A 116 -6.24 3.49 -7.04
CA MET A 116 -5.25 4.34 -6.35
C MET A 116 -4.65 5.42 -7.26
N GLY A 117 -4.75 5.27 -8.58
CA GLY A 117 -4.02 6.11 -9.52
C GLY A 117 -2.50 5.89 -9.37
N ARG A 118 -1.70 6.88 -9.80
CA ARG A 118 -0.25 6.88 -9.55
C ARG A 118 -0.01 7.24 -8.08
N GLY A 119 -0.08 6.24 -7.19
CA GLY A 119 0.24 6.39 -5.76
C GLY A 119 1.75 6.53 -5.52
N LEU A 120 2.11 6.96 -4.31
CA LEU A 120 3.50 6.96 -3.85
C LEU A 120 4.08 5.54 -4.03
N SER A 121 5.05 5.41 -4.93
CA SER A 121 5.79 4.18 -5.13
C SER A 121 6.82 4.03 -3.99
N ILE A 122 6.45 3.33 -2.93
CA ILE A 122 7.38 2.97 -1.86
C ILE A 122 8.08 1.67 -2.28
N SER A 123 9.39 1.62 -2.08
CA SER A 123 10.15 0.40 -2.37
C SER A 123 9.61 -0.79 -1.57
N PRO A 124 9.40 -1.96 -2.19
CA PRO A 124 8.97 -3.18 -1.50
C PRO A 124 9.85 -3.55 -0.31
N THR A 125 11.14 -3.30 -0.40
CA THR A 125 12.11 -3.54 0.67
C THR A 125 11.83 -2.69 1.90
N ILE A 126 11.48 -1.42 1.70
CA ILE A 126 11.15 -0.50 2.80
C ILE A 126 9.83 -0.88 3.44
N VAL A 127 8.85 -1.29 2.64
CA VAL A 127 7.57 -1.81 3.15
C VAL A 127 7.80 -3.02 4.05
N PHE A 128 8.63 -3.97 3.61
CA PHE A 128 8.97 -5.16 4.38
C PHE A 128 9.72 -4.82 5.68
N LEU A 129 10.74 -3.96 5.59
CA LEU A 129 11.53 -3.52 6.74
C LEU A 129 10.67 -2.77 7.77
N SER A 130 9.80 -1.88 7.30
CA SER A 130 8.84 -1.17 8.15
C SER A 130 7.88 -2.13 8.83
N PHE A 131 7.39 -3.15 8.10
CA PHE A 131 6.53 -4.18 8.67
C PHE A 131 7.24 -4.92 9.81
N VAL A 132 8.47 -5.41 9.59
CA VAL A 132 9.25 -6.11 10.62
C VAL A 132 9.50 -5.21 11.83
N PHE A 133 9.88 -3.96 11.60
CA PHE A 133 10.14 -2.98 12.65
C PHE A 133 8.90 -2.71 13.52
N TRP A 134 7.75 -2.39 12.88
CA TRP A 134 6.53 -2.07 13.62
C TRP A 134 5.90 -3.31 14.27
N ALA A 135 6.03 -4.48 13.63
CA ALA A 135 5.61 -5.75 14.21
C ALA A 135 6.42 -6.10 15.47
N TRP A 136 7.73 -5.84 15.43
CA TRP A 136 8.59 -6.06 16.60
C TRP A 136 8.28 -5.07 17.73
N LEU A 137 8.03 -3.81 17.40
CA LEU A 137 7.82 -2.75 18.40
C LEU A 137 6.42 -2.80 19.05
N LEU A 138 5.37 -3.05 18.27
CA LEU A 138 3.96 -2.97 18.68
C LEU A 138 3.20 -4.31 18.55
N GLY A 139 3.92 -5.38 18.18
CA GLY A 139 3.29 -6.69 17.97
C GLY A 139 2.36 -6.72 16.75
N GLY A 140 1.30 -7.53 16.85
CA GLY A 140 0.33 -7.70 15.74
C GLY A 140 -0.36 -6.41 15.32
N ALA A 141 -0.64 -5.51 16.25
CA ALA A 141 -1.21 -4.20 15.94
C ALA A 141 -0.24 -3.33 15.11
N GLY A 142 1.07 -3.39 15.42
CA GLY A 142 2.10 -2.71 14.65
C GLY A 142 2.26 -3.26 13.25
N ALA A 143 2.15 -4.56 13.07
CA ALA A 143 2.13 -5.20 11.76
C ALA A 143 0.98 -4.68 10.89
N PHE A 144 -0.21 -4.58 11.46
CA PHE A 144 -1.40 -4.08 10.79
C PHE A 144 -1.28 -2.59 10.42
N LEU A 145 -0.71 -1.78 11.30
CA LEU A 145 -0.56 -0.33 11.13
C LEU A 145 0.78 0.06 10.49
N ALA A 146 1.64 -0.88 10.13
CA ALA A 146 2.99 -0.61 9.62
C ALA A 146 2.99 0.37 8.44
N LEU A 147 2.15 0.15 7.43
CA LEU A 147 2.06 1.03 6.27
C LEU A 147 1.54 2.44 6.59
N PRO A 148 0.40 2.61 7.30
CA PRO A 148 -0.07 3.93 7.69
C PRO A 148 0.95 4.72 8.51
N ILE A 149 1.60 4.07 9.48
CA ILE A 149 2.59 4.74 10.34
C ILE A 149 3.82 5.12 9.53
N THR A 150 4.32 4.22 8.68
CA THR A 150 5.51 4.50 7.84
C THR A 150 5.24 5.61 6.84
N LEU A 151 4.06 5.65 6.22
CA LEU A 151 3.65 6.76 5.36
C LEU A 151 3.59 8.08 6.13
N PHE A 152 3.01 8.07 7.31
CA PHE A 152 2.95 9.25 8.16
C PHE A 152 4.36 9.75 8.52
N VAL A 153 5.25 8.85 8.94
CA VAL A 153 6.66 9.16 9.25
C VAL A 153 7.38 9.69 8.00
N ALA A 154 7.23 9.04 6.85
CA ALA A 154 7.87 9.47 5.60
C ALA A 154 7.44 10.88 5.18
N VAL A 155 6.16 11.20 5.32
CA VAL A 155 5.65 12.54 5.03
C VAL A 155 6.15 13.57 6.05
N MET A 156 6.19 13.21 7.34
CA MET A 156 6.76 14.08 8.38
C MET A 156 8.23 14.38 8.12
N LEU A 157 9.03 13.35 7.78
CA LEU A 157 10.44 13.53 7.43
C LEU A 157 10.63 14.39 6.16
N GLY A 158 9.73 14.26 5.18
CA GLY A 158 9.74 15.07 3.96
C GLY A 158 9.42 16.57 4.18
N THR A 159 8.79 16.90 5.29
CA THR A 159 8.39 18.29 5.63
C THR A 159 9.58 19.12 6.13
N PHE A 160 10.58 18.48 6.72
CA PHE A 160 11.77 19.18 7.25
C PHE A 160 12.93 19.13 6.24
N PRO A 161 13.56 20.27 5.91
CA PRO A 161 14.67 20.33 4.94
C PRO A 161 15.85 19.44 5.31
N GLU A 162 16.15 19.32 6.61
CA GLU A 162 17.28 18.55 7.16
C GLU A 162 17.11 17.04 7.06
N THR A 163 15.87 16.55 7.02
CA THR A 163 15.55 15.11 6.95
C THR A 163 15.04 14.65 5.59
N ARG A 164 15.01 15.54 4.61
CA ARG A 164 14.53 15.27 3.24
C ARG A 164 15.30 14.15 2.55
N TRP A 165 16.59 14.00 2.84
CA TRP A 165 17.41 12.91 2.31
C TRP A 165 16.96 11.53 2.85
N LEU A 166 16.50 11.45 4.10
CA LEU A 166 15.89 10.24 4.67
C LEU A 166 14.55 9.93 4.01
N ALA A 167 13.73 10.95 3.77
CA ALA A 167 12.47 10.79 3.04
C ALA A 167 12.70 10.32 1.61
N SER A 168 13.80 10.73 0.93
CA SER A 168 14.15 10.25 -0.40
C SER A 168 14.64 8.79 -0.41
N LEU A 169 15.16 8.29 0.70
CA LEU A 169 15.50 6.86 0.86
C LEU A 169 14.26 6.00 1.11
N ILE A 170 13.25 6.55 1.79
CA ILE A 170 11.99 5.85 2.10
C ILE A 170 11.00 5.93 0.93
N GLY A 171 10.93 7.09 0.29
CA GLY A 171 10.08 7.34 -0.87
C GLY A 171 10.92 7.36 -2.13
N THR A 172 10.49 6.65 -3.12
CA THR A 172 10.84 6.74 -4.52
C THR A 172 11.97 7.72 -4.89
N GLY A 173 13.17 7.24 -4.93
CA GLY A 173 14.19 7.83 -5.78
C GLY A 173 13.83 7.65 -7.25
N GLY A 174 12.98 8.53 -7.79
CA GLY A 174 12.54 8.33 -9.15
C GLY A 174 11.73 9.49 -9.75
N ALA A 175 12.05 10.73 -9.41
CA ALA A 175 11.46 11.83 -10.14
C ALA A 175 12.28 13.13 -10.05
N ASP A 176 13.59 13.11 -10.25
CA ASP A 176 14.34 14.34 -10.58
C ASP A 176 15.76 14.02 -11.04
N THR A 177 15.85 13.28 -12.17
CA THR A 177 17.09 13.31 -12.97
C THR A 177 16.73 13.51 -14.44
N GLY A 178 16.09 14.64 -14.75
CA GLY A 178 15.67 14.86 -16.12
C GLY A 178 15.42 16.32 -16.51
N THR A 179 16.15 17.28 -15.91
CA THR A 179 16.25 18.62 -16.49
C THR A 179 17.45 19.38 -15.91
N ALA A 180 18.62 18.89 -16.17
CA ALA A 180 19.82 19.71 -16.06
C ALA A 180 20.70 19.36 -17.25
N GLY A 181 20.57 20.08 -18.33
CA GLY A 181 21.46 19.92 -19.44
C GLY A 181 20.86 20.43 -20.73
N GLY A 182 21.16 21.63 -21.07
CA GLY A 182 20.92 22.09 -22.42
C GLY A 182 20.53 23.54 -22.58
N THR A 183 21.19 24.44 -21.89
CA THR A 183 21.39 25.78 -22.44
C THR A 183 22.75 25.76 -23.11
N GLU A 184 22.79 25.46 -24.38
CA GLU A 184 23.91 25.83 -25.22
C GLU A 184 24.01 27.37 -25.32
N PRO A 185 25.19 27.93 -25.03
CA PRO A 185 25.41 29.34 -25.30
C PRO A 185 25.66 29.52 -26.81
N GLY A 186 24.82 30.35 -27.42
CA GLY A 186 25.02 31.19 -28.60
C GLY A 186 26.13 30.89 -29.59
N ALA A 187 25.75 30.42 -30.75
CA ALA A 187 26.58 30.61 -31.95
C ALA A 187 26.56 32.08 -32.38
N PRO A 188 27.73 32.68 -32.73
CA PRO A 188 27.77 34.04 -33.19
C PRO A 188 27.25 34.14 -34.63
N THR A 189 26.35 35.11 -34.86
CA THR A 189 25.95 35.57 -36.19
C THR A 189 27.13 36.27 -36.87
N THR A 190 27.66 35.68 -37.91
CA THR A 190 28.53 36.40 -38.86
C THR A 190 27.66 37.05 -39.92
N ASP A 191 27.58 38.36 -39.87
CA ASP A 191 27.19 39.21 -40.99
C ASP A 191 28.21 39.08 -42.12
N THR A 192 27.79 38.77 -43.28
CA THR A 192 28.20 39.36 -44.61
C THR A 192 27.13 39.09 -45.65
#